data_bdc11743076f7d396030a41855b674c4
#
_entry.id   bdc11743076f7d396030a41855b674c4
#
_cell.length_a   1.000
_cell.length_b   1.000
_cell.length_c   1.000
_cell.angle_alpha   90.00
_cell.angle_beta   90.00
_cell.angle_gamma   90.00
#
_symmetry.space_group_name_H-M   'P 1'
#
loop_
_entity.id
_entity.type
_entity.pdbx_description
1 polymer ?
#
loop_
_entity_poly.entity_id
_entity_poly.type
_entity_poly.pdbx_seq_one_letter_code
_entity_poly.pdbx_strand_id
1 'polypeptide(L)'
;MDLSKNSAAAQAAHPRVQTESYTEQSYRGTAFSVTKRDDTIELLSIDRLRDLVLWASSGNPVIDVDLVIQESLCNIFDGIKVQELEQACIMAAVAFIERDPYYGSVASQLLLKKLFSEVTGNSIIKDQDQAIYRQAFITGIERGIELGCLSKELATFDLPLLAKSLEPSRDQLFDFMGMKTLYERYFLKHKSIRLELPQAFWMRVAMGLALNEPHKNARALEFYHAMSSFEYLPGTPTLLHSGLVRPQLSSCFLNTVSDDLSHIFKVY
;
A
#
# COMPACT_ATOMS: atom_id res chain seq x y z
N MET A 1 33.20 -8.19 46.87
CA MET A 1 31.95 -8.93 46.65
C MET A 1 31.56 -8.87 45.20
N ASP A 2 31.75 -9.98 44.54
CA ASP A 2 31.76 -10.18 43.10
C ASP A 2 30.31 -10.41 42.63
N LEU A 3 29.81 -9.54 41.76
CA LEU A 3 28.47 -9.62 41.16
C LEU A 3 28.57 -9.92 39.66
N SER A 4 29.34 -10.96 39.33
CA SER A 4 29.38 -11.51 37.98
C SER A 4 28.94 -12.97 38.03
N LYS A 5 27.65 -13.27 38.03
CA LYS A 5 27.05 -14.58 37.62
C LYS A 5 25.52 -14.47 37.76
N ASN A 6 24.83 -14.31 36.64
CA ASN A 6 23.59 -14.98 36.27
C ASN A 6 22.90 -14.19 35.13
N SER A 7 23.28 -14.47 33.93
CA SER A 7 22.48 -14.18 32.74
C SER A 7 22.54 -15.37 31.80
N ALA A 8 21.89 -16.44 32.21
CA ALA A 8 21.53 -17.54 31.31
C ALA A 8 19.99 -17.61 31.37
N ALA A 9 19.34 -16.64 30.70
CA ALA A 9 17.91 -16.72 30.49
C ALA A 9 17.68 -17.66 29.29
N ALA A 10 16.98 -18.73 29.59
CA ALA A 10 16.58 -19.80 28.74
C ALA A 10 15.94 -19.29 27.42
N GLN A 11 16.57 -19.60 26.30
CA GLN A 11 15.90 -19.66 25.02
C GLN A 11 14.90 -20.82 25.08
N ALA A 12 13.64 -20.50 25.28
CA ALA A 12 12.55 -21.43 25.11
C ALA A 12 12.50 -21.81 23.61
N ALA A 13 13.00 -22.99 23.31
CA ALA A 13 12.83 -23.62 22.01
C ALA A 13 11.32 -23.84 21.79
N HIS A 14 10.71 -23.05 20.91
CA HIS A 14 9.38 -23.36 20.42
C HIS A 14 9.41 -24.75 19.78
N PRO A 15 8.43 -25.64 20.05
CA PRO A 15 8.37 -26.95 19.43
C PRO A 15 8.26 -26.75 17.92
N ARG A 16 9.25 -27.25 17.16
CA ARG A 16 9.15 -27.43 15.72
C ARG A 16 7.96 -28.35 15.49
N VAL A 17 6.85 -27.79 15.05
CA VAL A 17 5.78 -28.57 14.43
C VAL A 17 6.45 -29.26 13.22
N GLN A 18 6.49 -30.58 13.23
CA GLN A 18 6.92 -31.36 12.08
C GLN A 18 5.94 -31.05 10.95
N THR A 19 6.34 -30.13 10.07
CA THR A 19 5.69 -29.96 8.77
C THR A 19 6.04 -31.22 7.99
N GLU A 20 5.07 -32.13 7.83
CA GLU A 20 5.16 -33.13 6.79
C GLU A 20 5.49 -32.39 5.50
N SER A 21 6.60 -32.80 4.88
CA SER A 21 7.02 -32.28 3.58
C SER A 21 5.95 -32.66 2.56
N TYR A 22 5.01 -31.76 2.32
CA TYR A 22 4.08 -31.88 1.20
C TYR A 22 4.91 -31.72 -0.07
N THR A 23 5.21 -32.87 -0.66
CA THR A 23 6.01 -32.97 -1.87
C THR A 23 5.24 -32.37 -3.05
N GLU A 24 5.96 -31.88 -4.07
CA GLU A 24 5.46 -31.41 -5.38
C GLU A 24 4.37 -32.32 -6.02
N GLN A 25 4.21 -33.54 -5.53
CA GLN A 25 3.23 -34.52 -6.01
C GLN A 25 1.78 -34.17 -5.68
N SER A 26 1.50 -33.35 -4.66
CA SER A 26 0.12 -33.02 -4.29
C SER A 26 -0.57 -32.04 -5.24
N TYR A 27 0.16 -31.29 -6.07
CA TYR A 27 -0.38 -30.33 -7.02
C TYR A 27 -0.52 -30.82 -8.47
N ARG A 28 0.03 -31.99 -8.79
CA ARG A 28 0.06 -32.54 -10.16
C ARG A 28 -1.28 -32.96 -10.75
N GLY A 29 -2.41 -32.74 -10.02
CA GLY A 29 -3.73 -33.23 -10.45
C GLY A 29 -4.72 -32.16 -10.93
N THR A 30 -4.53 -30.87 -10.61
CA THR A 30 -5.52 -29.83 -10.93
C THR A 30 -4.82 -28.70 -11.71
N ALA A 31 -4.98 -28.69 -13.03
CA ALA A 31 -4.55 -27.57 -13.87
C ALA A 31 -5.65 -26.49 -13.78
N PHE A 32 -5.40 -25.42 -13.02
CA PHE A 32 -6.25 -24.26 -13.00
C PHE A 32 -5.95 -23.35 -14.18
N SER A 33 -6.96 -22.77 -14.79
CA SER A 33 -6.84 -21.68 -15.76
C SER A 33 -7.06 -20.34 -15.07
N VAL A 34 -6.44 -19.28 -15.59
CA VAL A 34 -6.55 -17.91 -15.09
C VAL A 34 -6.97 -17.00 -16.23
N THR A 35 -7.98 -16.19 -16.00
CA THR A 35 -8.46 -15.16 -16.92
C THR A 35 -7.68 -13.86 -16.66
N LYS A 36 -6.93 -13.38 -17.66
CA LYS A 36 -6.18 -12.12 -17.62
C LYS A 36 -7.10 -10.90 -17.70
N ARG A 37 -6.50 -9.72 -17.55
CA ARG A 37 -7.21 -8.42 -17.67
C ARG A 37 -7.70 -8.11 -19.08
N ASP A 38 -7.11 -8.74 -20.11
CA ASP A 38 -7.49 -8.66 -21.52
C ASP A 38 -8.45 -9.79 -21.94
N ASP A 39 -9.06 -10.49 -20.97
CA ASP A 39 -9.95 -11.63 -21.13
C ASP A 39 -9.31 -12.87 -21.78
N THR A 40 -7.98 -12.88 -21.96
CA THR A 40 -7.27 -14.09 -22.40
C THR A 40 -7.14 -15.08 -21.25
N ILE A 41 -7.21 -16.37 -21.59
CA ILE A 41 -7.10 -17.47 -20.61
C ILE A 41 -5.75 -18.14 -20.79
N GLU A 42 -5.05 -18.33 -19.67
CA GLU A 42 -3.80 -19.12 -19.62
C GLU A 42 -3.82 -20.10 -18.45
N LEU A 43 -2.99 -21.13 -18.53
CA LEU A 43 -2.80 -22.05 -17.39
C LEU A 43 -2.05 -21.34 -16.27
N LEU A 44 -2.50 -21.56 -15.04
CA LEU A 44 -1.82 -21.06 -13.84
C LEU A 44 -0.43 -21.70 -13.74
N SER A 45 0.58 -20.86 -13.72
CA SER A 45 1.95 -21.28 -13.45
C SER A 45 2.24 -21.18 -11.94
N ILE A 46 2.43 -22.31 -11.29
CA ILE A 46 2.80 -22.38 -9.87
C ILE A 46 4.20 -21.77 -9.68
N ASP A 47 5.11 -21.92 -10.63
CA ASP A 47 6.44 -21.31 -10.55
C ASP A 47 6.37 -19.77 -10.51
N ARG A 48 5.52 -19.16 -11.35
CA ARG A 48 5.28 -17.70 -11.31
C ARG A 48 4.66 -17.25 -10.00
N LEU A 49 3.78 -18.06 -9.42
CA LEU A 49 3.21 -17.79 -8.11
C LEU A 49 4.28 -17.89 -7.02
N ARG A 50 5.15 -18.89 -7.11
CA ARG A 50 6.31 -19.06 -6.22
C ARG A 50 7.25 -17.86 -6.29
N ASP A 51 7.65 -17.46 -7.51
CA ASP A 51 8.51 -16.29 -7.73
C ASP A 51 7.90 -15.02 -7.15
N LEU A 52 6.57 -14.86 -7.26
CA LEU A 52 5.86 -13.73 -6.69
C LEU A 52 5.94 -13.71 -5.16
N VAL A 53 5.68 -14.83 -4.49
CA VAL A 53 5.72 -14.93 -3.03
C VAL A 53 7.16 -14.81 -2.52
N LEU A 54 8.13 -15.40 -3.22
CA LEU A 54 9.57 -15.24 -2.94
C LEU A 54 9.99 -13.78 -3.01
N TRP A 55 9.59 -13.08 -4.07
CA TRP A 55 9.84 -11.64 -4.21
C TRP A 55 9.22 -10.86 -3.05
N ALA A 56 7.95 -11.13 -2.71
CA ALA A 56 7.24 -10.44 -1.62
C ALA A 56 7.86 -10.72 -0.24
N SER A 57 8.49 -11.88 -0.05
CA SER A 57 9.19 -12.24 1.18
C SER A 57 10.58 -11.61 1.31
N SER A 58 11.09 -10.98 0.24
CA SER A 58 12.45 -10.43 0.18
C SER A 58 13.52 -11.44 0.62
N GLY A 59 13.27 -12.74 0.39
CA GLY A 59 14.16 -13.83 0.79
C GLY A 59 14.25 -14.09 2.30
N ASN A 60 13.30 -13.60 3.09
CA ASN A 60 13.27 -13.83 4.53
C ASN A 60 13.08 -15.34 4.82
N PRO A 61 14.03 -16.01 5.49
CA PRO A 61 14.00 -17.45 5.71
C PRO A 61 12.91 -17.94 6.68
N VAL A 62 12.27 -17.02 7.41
CA VAL A 62 11.16 -17.35 8.31
C VAL A 62 9.88 -17.65 7.52
N ILE A 63 9.77 -17.12 6.29
CA ILE A 63 8.58 -17.27 5.46
C ILE A 63 8.63 -18.62 4.74
N ASP A 64 7.66 -19.45 5.03
CA ASP A 64 7.38 -20.67 4.28
C ASP A 64 6.55 -20.32 3.04
N VAL A 65 7.23 -20.20 1.90
CA VAL A 65 6.63 -19.83 0.62
C VAL A 65 5.62 -20.86 0.15
N ASP A 66 5.94 -22.15 0.37
CA ASP A 66 5.05 -23.25 -0.05
C ASP A 66 3.75 -23.25 0.73
N LEU A 67 3.79 -22.89 2.01
CA LEU A 67 2.60 -22.74 2.84
C LEU A 67 1.66 -21.65 2.30
N VAL A 68 2.20 -20.48 1.90
CA VAL A 68 1.40 -19.40 1.31
C VAL A 68 0.80 -19.82 -0.03
N ILE A 69 1.55 -20.55 -0.85
CA ILE A 69 1.06 -21.06 -2.14
C ILE A 69 -0.07 -22.07 -1.91
N GLN A 70 0.10 -23.00 -0.98
CA GLN A 70 -0.93 -23.99 -0.66
C GLN A 70 -2.23 -23.33 -0.24
N GLU A 71 -2.16 -22.40 0.70
CA GLU A 71 -3.33 -21.66 1.16
C GLU A 71 -3.97 -20.86 0.02
N SER A 72 -3.15 -20.26 -0.86
CA SER A 72 -3.68 -19.56 -2.05
C SER A 72 -4.44 -20.50 -2.97
N LEU A 73 -3.89 -21.69 -3.24
CA LEU A 73 -4.51 -22.70 -4.12
C LEU A 73 -5.79 -23.30 -3.55
N CYS A 74 -5.93 -23.37 -2.22
CA CYS A 74 -7.17 -23.79 -1.57
C CYS A 74 -8.34 -22.81 -1.77
N ASN A 75 -8.03 -21.56 -2.10
CA ASN A 75 -9.00 -20.47 -2.19
C ASN A 75 -9.28 -20.01 -3.64
N ILE A 76 -8.86 -20.78 -4.65
CA ILE A 76 -9.09 -20.48 -6.06
C ILE A 76 -9.92 -21.56 -6.76
N PHE A 77 -10.43 -21.22 -7.93
CA PHE A 77 -11.20 -22.10 -8.81
C PHE A 77 -10.74 -21.96 -10.27
N ASP A 78 -11.09 -22.90 -11.12
CA ASP A 78 -10.74 -22.86 -12.53
C ASP A 78 -11.39 -21.68 -13.24
N GLY A 79 -10.63 -20.96 -14.06
CA GLY A 79 -11.08 -19.74 -14.75
C GLY A 79 -11.06 -18.48 -13.89
N ILE A 80 -10.50 -18.51 -12.66
CA ILE A 80 -10.41 -17.35 -11.76
C ILE A 80 -9.75 -16.13 -12.47
N LYS A 81 -10.25 -14.94 -12.19
CA LYS A 81 -9.63 -13.70 -12.71
C LYS A 81 -8.31 -13.40 -12.00
N VAL A 82 -7.35 -12.85 -12.72
CA VAL A 82 -6.03 -12.50 -12.16
C VAL A 82 -6.12 -11.60 -10.93
N GLN A 83 -7.10 -10.68 -10.88
CA GLN A 83 -7.31 -9.80 -9.72
C GLN A 83 -7.80 -10.54 -8.49
N GLU A 84 -8.59 -11.60 -8.69
CA GLU A 84 -9.09 -12.46 -7.61
C GLU A 84 -7.97 -13.40 -7.13
N LEU A 85 -7.14 -13.90 -8.05
CA LEU A 85 -5.93 -14.67 -7.71
C LEU A 85 -4.96 -13.81 -6.87
N GLU A 86 -4.69 -12.57 -7.29
CA GLU A 86 -3.88 -11.62 -6.51
C GLU A 86 -4.45 -11.43 -5.09
N GLN A 87 -5.79 -11.33 -4.98
CA GLN A 87 -6.45 -11.21 -3.69
C GLN A 87 -6.34 -12.49 -2.84
N ALA A 88 -6.46 -13.66 -3.46
CA ALA A 88 -6.29 -14.95 -2.77
C ALA A 88 -4.88 -15.08 -2.18
N CYS A 89 -3.84 -14.69 -2.93
CA CYS A 89 -2.45 -14.69 -2.43
C CYS A 89 -2.24 -13.74 -1.25
N ILE A 90 -2.83 -12.54 -1.31
CA ILE A 90 -2.78 -11.58 -0.21
C ILE A 90 -3.44 -12.18 1.03
N MET A 91 -4.64 -12.75 0.88
CA MET A 91 -5.38 -13.32 2.02
C MET A 91 -4.70 -14.57 2.58
N ALA A 92 -4.06 -15.36 1.74
CA ALA A 92 -3.24 -16.50 2.18
C ALA A 92 -2.08 -16.05 3.10
N ALA A 93 -1.35 -14.99 2.71
CA ALA A 93 -0.31 -14.42 3.58
C ALA A 93 -0.91 -13.86 4.88
N VAL A 94 -2.05 -13.17 4.81
CA VAL A 94 -2.75 -12.62 6.00
C VAL A 94 -3.14 -13.70 7.00
N ALA A 95 -3.55 -14.88 6.53
CA ALA A 95 -3.95 -16.00 7.40
C ALA A 95 -2.82 -16.48 8.33
N PHE A 96 -1.56 -16.20 7.98
CA PHE A 96 -0.40 -16.60 8.77
C PHE A 96 0.22 -15.49 9.63
N ILE A 97 -0.35 -14.28 9.67
CA ILE A 97 0.17 -13.16 10.49
C ILE A 97 0.24 -13.54 11.97
N GLU A 98 -0.74 -14.27 12.49
CA GLU A 98 -0.75 -14.74 13.89
C GLU A 98 0.37 -15.75 14.18
N ARG A 99 0.81 -16.49 13.15
CA ARG A 99 1.91 -17.44 13.26
C ARG A 99 3.26 -16.73 13.32
N ASP A 100 3.45 -15.74 12.45
CA ASP A 100 4.64 -14.90 12.42
C ASP A 100 4.31 -13.52 11.78
N PRO A 101 4.64 -12.38 12.44
CA PRO A 101 4.36 -11.04 11.92
C PRO A 101 4.96 -10.74 10.54
N TYR A 102 6.04 -11.41 10.14
CA TYR A 102 6.65 -11.22 8.81
C TYR A 102 5.72 -11.58 7.65
N TYR A 103 4.72 -12.44 7.86
CA TYR A 103 3.69 -12.67 6.83
C TYR A 103 2.86 -11.41 6.55
N GLY A 104 2.75 -10.49 7.52
CA GLY A 104 2.16 -9.16 7.29
C GLY A 104 2.95 -8.34 6.28
N SER A 105 4.28 -8.38 6.32
CA SER A 105 5.13 -7.72 5.30
C SER A 105 4.93 -8.34 3.92
N VAL A 106 4.82 -9.67 3.83
CA VAL A 106 4.52 -10.37 2.56
C VAL A 106 3.17 -9.91 2.01
N ALA A 107 2.14 -9.89 2.84
CA ALA A 107 0.80 -9.43 2.43
C ALA A 107 0.82 -7.95 1.97
N SER A 108 1.59 -7.08 2.64
CA SER A 108 1.78 -5.68 2.26
C SER A 108 2.45 -5.55 0.89
N GLN A 109 3.51 -6.31 0.63
CA GLN A 109 4.22 -6.28 -0.65
C GLN A 109 3.34 -6.82 -1.80
N LEU A 110 2.57 -7.89 -1.57
CA LEU A 110 1.60 -8.39 -2.54
C LEU A 110 0.51 -7.36 -2.87
N LEU A 111 0.01 -6.64 -1.85
CA LEU A 111 -0.96 -5.57 -2.04
C LEU A 111 -0.37 -4.37 -2.78
N LEU A 112 0.88 -4.00 -2.48
CA LEU A 112 1.61 -2.95 -3.18
C LEU A 112 1.78 -3.30 -4.67
N LYS A 113 2.15 -4.54 -4.98
CA LYS A 113 2.25 -5.03 -6.36
C LYS A 113 0.92 -4.93 -7.10
N LYS A 114 -0.18 -5.34 -6.45
CA LYS A 114 -1.54 -5.20 -7.01
C LYS A 114 -1.85 -3.75 -7.32
N LEU A 115 -1.60 -2.83 -6.38
CA LEU A 115 -1.79 -1.38 -6.57
C LEU A 115 -0.94 -0.85 -7.73
N PHE A 116 0.34 -1.23 -7.79
CA PHE A 116 1.25 -0.81 -8.85
C PHE A 116 0.70 -1.22 -10.22
N SER A 117 0.24 -2.44 -10.36
CA SER A 117 -0.38 -2.96 -11.57
C SER A 117 -1.69 -2.24 -11.93
N GLU A 118 -2.51 -1.85 -10.93
CA GLU A 118 -3.73 -1.06 -11.15
C GLU A 118 -3.44 0.34 -11.66
N VAL A 119 -2.44 1.01 -11.08
CA VAL A 119 -2.13 2.42 -11.40
C VAL A 119 -1.35 2.55 -12.69
N THR A 120 -0.37 1.67 -12.94
CA THR A 120 0.56 1.79 -14.07
C THR A 120 0.20 0.93 -15.27
N GLY A 121 -0.66 -0.08 -15.09
CA GLY A 121 -0.93 -1.11 -16.11
C GLY A 121 0.20 -2.14 -16.27
N ASN A 122 1.30 -2.02 -15.53
CA ASN A 122 2.44 -2.91 -15.62
C ASN A 122 2.35 -4.03 -14.58
N SER A 123 2.46 -5.28 -15.02
CA SER A 123 2.39 -6.45 -14.15
C SER A 123 3.72 -6.83 -13.51
N ILE A 124 4.83 -6.28 -13.97
CA ILE A 124 6.18 -6.67 -13.56
C ILE A 124 6.79 -5.53 -12.74
N ILE A 125 6.98 -5.77 -11.46
CA ILE A 125 7.90 -4.97 -10.65
C ILE A 125 9.28 -5.63 -10.81
N LYS A 126 10.03 -5.22 -11.83
CA LYS A 126 11.48 -5.40 -11.81
C LYS A 126 12.03 -4.26 -10.98
N ASP A 127 12.79 -4.62 -9.95
CA ASP A 127 13.49 -3.70 -9.05
C ASP A 127 13.10 -2.24 -9.21
N GLN A 128 11.99 -1.85 -8.59
CA GLN A 128 11.48 -0.49 -8.48
C GLN A 128 11.88 0.38 -9.69
N ASP A 129 11.22 0.19 -10.83
CA ASP A 129 11.49 1.05 -11.96
C ASP A 129 11.07 2.47 -11.56
N GLN A 130 12.04 3.20 -10.97
CA GLN A 130 11.85 4.55 -10.49
C GLN A 130 11.32 5.47 -11.59
N ALA A 131 11.60 5.15 -12.85
CA ALA A 131 11.11 5.90 -13.99
C ALA A 131 9.59 5.72 -14.13
N ILE A 132 9.09 4.48 -14.02
CA ILE A 132 7.65 4.19 -14.07
C ILE A 132 6.94 4.84 -12.87
N TYR A 133 7.52 4.76 -11.68
CA TYR A 133 6.96 5.36 -10.48
C TYR A 133 6.83 6.89 -10.60
N ARG A 134 7.89 7.55 -11.08
CA ARG A 134 7.92 8.99 -11.34
C ARG A 134 6.92 9.41 -12.40
N GLN A 135 6.83 8.65 -13.48
CA GLN A 135 5.86 8.92 -14.53
C GLN A 135 4.43 8.73 -14.02
N ALA A 136 4.17 7.68 -13.23
CA ALA A 136 2.87 7.44 -12.63
C ALA A 136 2.43 8.59 -11.72
N PHE A 137 3.35 9.20 -10.96
CA PHE A 137 3.04 10.39 -10.16
C PHE A 137 2.61 11.57 -11.03
N ILE A 138 3.40 11.92 -12.07
CA ILE A 138 3.10 13.05 -12.95
C ILE A 138 1.74 12.82 -13.63
N THR A 139 1.57 11.66 -14.26
CA THR A 139 0.33 11.30 -14.96
C THR A 139 -0.86 11.23 -13.99
N GLY A 140 -0.66 10.79 -12.74
CA GLY A 140 -1.69 10.75 -11.70
C GLY A 140 -2.19 12.15 -11.32
N ILE A 141 -1.28 13.12 -11.17
CA ILE A 141 -1.63 14.52 -10.89
C ILE A 141 -2.38 15.13 -12.09
N GLU A 142 -1.85 14.99 -13.31
CA GLU A 142 -2.47 15.52 -14.53
C GLU A 142 -3.89 14.95 -14.72
N ARG A 143 -4.02 13.64 -14.65
CA ARG A 143 -5.30 12.95 -14.78
C ARG A 143 -6.28 13.31 -13.64
N GLY A 144 -5.79 13.46 -12.42
CA GLY A 144 -6.61 13.89 -11.29
C GLY A 144 -7.19 15.30 -11.49
N ILE A 145 -6.42 16.21 -12.11
CA ILE A 145 -6.86 17.56 -12.49
C ILE A 145 -7.89 17.48 -13.63
N GLU A 146 -7.62 16.72 -14.68
CA GLU A 146 -8.54 16.53 -15.82
C GLU A 146 -9.89 15.97 -15.38
N LEU A 147 -9.89 15.01 -14.46
CA LEU A 147 -11.10 14.41 -13.89
C LEU A 147 -11.81 15.30 -12.87
N GLY A 148 -11.29 16.50 -12.56
CA GLY A 148 -11.86 17.43 -11.59
C GLY A 148 -11.77 16.95 -10.14
N CYS A 149 -10.90 15.99 -9.84
CA CYS A 149 -10.64 15.51 -8.49
C CYS A 149 -9.62 16.40 -7.77
N LEU A 150 -8.54 16.80 -8.47
CA LEU A 150 -7.45 17.59 -7.94
C LEU A 150 -7.55 19.07 -8.33
N SER A 151 -7.04 19.96 -7.47
CA SER A 151 -6.94 21.38 -7.75
C SER A 151 -6.00 21.64 -8.93
N LYS A 152 -6.41 22.53 -9.84
CA LYS A 152 -5.59 22.98 -10.96
C LYS A 152 -4.30 23.67 -10.50
N GLU A 153 -4.26 24.17 -9.28
CA GLU A 153 -3.09 24.83 -8.71
C GLU A 153 -1.93 23.86 -8.49
N LEU A 154 -2.19 22.54 -8.39
CA LEU A 154 -1.13 21.55 -8.31
C LEU A 154 -0.26 21.49 -9.58
N ALA A 155 -0.79 21.89 -10.73
CA ALA A 155 -0.01 22.00 -11.97
C ALA A 155 1.03 23.14 -11.93
N THR A 156 0.97 24.02 -10.93
CA THR A 156 1.93 25.12 -10.79
C THR A 156 3.21 24.75 -10.03
N PHE A 157 3.31 23.49 -9.57
CA PHE A 157 4.53 22.93 -9.00
C PHE A 157 5.46 22.40 -10.10
N ASP A 158 6.74 22.30 -9.77
CA ASP A 158 7.73 21.61 -10.62
C ASP A 158 7.56 20.09 -10.46
N LEU A 159 6.60 19.52 -11.19
CA LEU A 159 6.29 18.08 -11.11
C LEU A 159 7.50 17.17 -11.42
N PRO A 160 8.37 17.49 -12.41
CA PRO A 160 9.60 16.73 -12.65
C PRO A 160 10.56 16.73 -11.46
N LEU A 161 10.75 17.87 -10.78
CA LEU A 161 11.56 17.98 -9.58
C LEU A 161 10.99 17.13 -8.45
N LEU A 162 9.70 17.26 -8.18
CA LEU A 162 9.01 16.50 -7.14
C LEU A 162 9.03 15.00 -7.43
N ALA A 163 8.79 14.58 -8.68
CA ALA A 163 8.86 13.20 -9.11
C ALA A 163 10.23 12.57 -8.87
N LYS A 164 11.32 13.33 -9.16
CA LYS A 164 12.69 12.88 -8.92
C LYS A 164 13.00 12.66 -7.45
N SER A 165 12.32 13.38 -6.57
CA SER A 165 12.53 13.34 -5.12
C SER A 165 11.69 12.25 -4.43
N LEU A 166 10.85 11.51 -5.15
CA LEU A 166 10.12 10.38 -4.58
C LEU A 166 11.08 9.25 -4.20
N GLU A 167 10.82 8.62 -3.07
CA GLU A 167 11.60 7.50 -2.52
C GLU A 167 10.74 6.22 -2.41
N PRO A 168 10.57 5.46 -3.51
CA PRO A 168 9.74 4.26 -3.52
C PRO A 168 10.14 3.19 -2.50
N SER A 169 11.41 3.16 -2.07
CA SER A 169 11.89 2.26 -1.02
C SER A 169 11.14 2.41 0.31
N ARG A 170 10.57 3.59 0.57
CA ARG A 170 9.74 3.84 1.75
C ARG A 170 8.39 3.11 1.73
N ASP A 171 7.97 2.59 0.58
CA ASP A 171 6.77 1.75 0.50
C ASP A 171 6.92 0.45 1.31
N GLN A 172 8.16 0.02 1.59
CA GLN A 172 8.45 -1.13 2.46
C GLN A 172 8.24 -0.86 3.95
N LEU A 173 8.06 0.41 4.35
CA LEU A 173 7.79 0.79 5.74
C LEU A 173 6.35 0.46 6.18
N PHE A 174 5.45 0.19 5.23
CA PHE A 174 4.08 -0.15 5.54
C PHE A 174 3.93 -1.61 5.96
N ASP A 175 3.30 -1.83 7.10
CA ASP A 175 2.69 -3.11 7.41
C ASP A 175 1.42 -3.34 6.56
N PHE A 176 0.86 -4.55 6.63
CA PHE A 176 -0.34 -4.88 5.87
C PHE A 176 -1.55 -4.00 6.25
N MET A 177 -1.76 -3.74 7.53
CA MET A 177 -2.93 -2.96 7.98
C MET A 177 -2.83 -1.50 7.55
N GLY A 178 -1.63 -0.91 7.63
CA GLY A 178 -1.36 0.43 7.14
C GLY A 178 -1.58 0.53 5.63
N MET A 179 -0.96 -0.37 4.86
CA MET A 179 -1.09 -0.40 3.40
C MET A 179 -2.53 -0.65 2.95
N LYS A 180 -3.24 -1.59 3.58
CA LYS A 180 -4.65 -1.87 3.30
C LYS A 180 -5.54 -0.67 3.60
N THR A 181 -5.29 0.02 4.71
CA THR A 181 -6.05 1.22 5.08
C THR A 181 -5.89 2.33 4.04
N LEU A 182 -4.65 2.58 3.58
CA LEU A 182 -4.41 3.54 2.50
C LEU A 182 -5.09 3.11 1.19
N TYR A 183 -4.95 1.85 0.83
CA TYR A 183 -5.51 1.27 -0.38
C TYR A 183 -7.04 1.40 -0.43
N GLU A 184 -7.74 1.14 0.66
CA GLU A 184 -9.19 1.15 0.69
C GLU A 184 -9.78 2.55 0.84
N ARG A 185 -9.13 3.44 1.62
CA ARG A 185 -9.74 4.68 2.08
C ARG A 185 -9.09 5.96 1.59
N TYR A 186 -7.75 5.98 1.42
CA TYR A 186 -7.02 7.24 1.29
C TYR A 186 -6.51 7.54 -0.10
N PHE A 187 -6.08 6.52 -0.86
CA PHE A 187 -5.60 6.77 -2.21
C PHE A 187 -6.69 7.38 -3.09
N LEU A 188 -6.30 8.42 -3.83
CA LEU A 188 -7.17 9.06 -4.79
C LEU A 188 -7.68 8.04 -5.81
N LYS A 189 -8.98 8.01 -5.97
CA LYS A 189 -9.64 7.12 -6.94
C LYS A 189 -10.74 7.87 -7.70
N HIS A 190 -10.89 7.56 -8.94
CA HIS A 190 -12.03 7.97 -9.75
C HIS A 190 -12.83 6.73 -10.14
N LYS A 191 -14.11 6.68 -9.73
CA LYS A 191 -14.93 5.46 -9.79
C LYS A 191 -14.25 4.32 -9.03
N SER A 192 -13.80 3.28 -9.72
CA SER A 192 -13.10 2.13 -9.11
C SER A 192 -11.60 2.08 -9.42
N ILE A 193 -11.05 3.08 -10.13
CA ILE A 193 -9.65 3.11 -10.57
C ILE A 193 -8.85 4.01 -9.64
N ARG A 194 -7.77 3.50 -9.06
CA ARG A 194 -6.81 4.28 -8.26
C ARG A 194 -5.86 5.04 -9.17
N LEU A 195 -5.51 6.25 -8.76
CA LEU A 195 -4.71 7.18 -9.55
C LEU A 195 -3.32 7.43 -8.96
N GLU A 196 -3.03 6.92 -7.75
CA GLU A 196 -1.78 7.22 -7.06
C GLU A 196 -1.19 6.00 -6.34
N LEU A 197 0.14 5.97 -6.31
CA LEU A 197 0.97 5.06 -5.53
C LEU A 197 1.30 5.69 -4.16
N PRO A 198 1.82 4.95 -3.16
CA PRO A 198 1.98 5.48 -1.81
C PRO A 198 2.84 6.75 -1.72
N GLN A 199 3.99 6.80 -2.41
CA GLN A 199 4.82 8.01 -2.39
C GLN A 199 4.18 9.16 -3.18
N ALA A 200 3.41 8.88 -4.23
CA ALA A 200 2.62 9.87 -4.95
C ALA A 200 1.52 10.46 -4.06
N PHE A 201 0.87 9.63 -3.24
CA PHE A 201 -0.10 10.06 -2.23
C PHE A 201 0.53 11.04 -1.23
N TRP A 202 1.66 10.69 -0.62
CA TRP A 202 2.36 11.58 0.32
C TRP A 202 2.75 12.90 -0.34
N MET A 203 3.26 12.84 -1.58
CA MET A 203 3.65 14.05 -2.32
C MET A 203 2.42 14.92 -2.66
N ARG A 204 1.29 14.33 -3.06
CA ARG A 204 0.05 15.09 -3.28
C ARG A 204 -0.43 15.80 -2.03
N VAL A 205 -0.41 15.12 -0.87
CA VAL A 205 -0.77 15.74 0.41
C VAL A 205 0.16 16.90 0.73
N ALA A 206 1.45 16.70 0.57
CA ALA A 206 2.48 17.72 0.78
C ALA A 206 2.30 18.94 -0.14
N MET A 207 2.04 18.71 -1.42
CA MET A 207 1.77 19.78 -2.40
C MET A 207 0.54 20.59 -2.00
N GLY A 208 -0.55 19.91 -1.60
CA GLY A 208 -1.76 20.60 -1.18
C GLY A 208 -1.57 21.47 0.07
N LEU A 209 -0.75 21.05 1.01
CA LEU A 209 -0.35 21.84 2.19
C LEU A 209 0.55 23.02 1.83
N ALA A 210 1.41 22.85 0.82
CA ALA A 210 2.39 23.85 0.42
C ALA A 210 1.88 24.90 -0.59
N LEU A 211 0.61 24.84 -1.02
CA LEU A 211 0.07 25.73 -2.07
C LEU A 211 0.30 27.22 -1.80
N ASN A 212 0.11 27.64 -0.55
CA ASN A 212 0.23 29.03 -0.13
C ASN A 212 1.58 29.37 0.54
N GLU A 213 2.52 28.41 0.55
CA GLU A 213 3.82 28.62 1.17
C GLU A 213 4.79 29.38 0.26
N PRO A 214 5.63 30.28 0.83
CA PRO A 214 6.80 30.75 0.12
C PRO A 214 7.69 29.59 -0.30
N HIS A 215 8.24 29.61 -1.53
CA HIS A 215 9.07 28.52 -2.05
C HIS A 215 8.39 27.14 -2.01
N LYS A 216 7.12 27.09 -2.45
CA LYS A 216 6.22 25.93 -2.34
C LYS A 216 6.82 24.57 -2.73
N ASN A 217 7.71 24.52 -3.75
CA ASN A 217 8.37 23.26 -4.12
C ASN A 217 9.26 22.74 -2.99
N ALA A 218 10.07 23.61 -2.37
CA ALA A 218 10.94 23.24 -1.25
C ALA A 218 10.09 22.82 -0.03
N ARG A 219 9.03 23.56 0.27
CA ARG A 219 8.12 23.23 1.38
C ARG A 219 7.38 21.91 1.13
N ALA A 220 6.95 21.64 -0.09
CA ALA A 220 6.35 20.35 -0.43
C ALA A 220 7.32 19.18 -0.21
N LEU A 221 8.60 19.35 -0.56
CA LEU A 221 9.62 18.34 -0.28
C LEU A 221 9.84 18.11 1.23
N GLU A 222 9.91 19.17 2.04
CA GLU A 222 10.01 19.05 3.50
C GLU A 222 8.81 18.29 4.09
N PHE A 223 7.59 18.66 3.71
CA PHE A 223 6.38 17.99 4.18
C PHE A 223 6.31 16.53 3.71
N TYR A 224 6.69 16.28 2.45
CA TYR A 224 6.79 14.93 1.92
C TYR A 224 7.76 14.06 2.72
N HIS A 225 8.95 14.56 3.00
CA HIS A 225 9.94 13.80 3.77
C HIS A 225 9.43 13.45 5.16
N ALA A 226 8.89 14.41 5.90
CA ALA A 226 8.36 14.19 7.24
C ALA A 226 7.21 13.15 7.27
N MET A 227 6.32 13.20 6.28
CA MET A 227 5.19 12.27 6.22
C MET A 227 5.60 10.89 5.70
N SER A 228 6.39 10.82 4.64
CA SER A 228 6.75 9.56 4.00
C SER A 228 7.76 8.73 4.79
N SER A 229 8.51 9.35 5.70
CA SER A 229 9.39 8.68 6.68
C SER A 229 8.68 8.31 7.99
N PHE A 230 7.39 8.65 8.12
CA PHE A 230 6.59 8.48 9.34
C PHE A 230 7.10 9.28 10.57
N GLU A 231 7.87 10.35 10.36
CA GLU A 231 8.23 11.28 11.43
C GLU A 231 7.02 12.11 11.88
N TYR A 232 6.08 12.36 10.97
CA TYR A 232 4.85 13.06 11.22
C TYR A 232 3.68 12.48 10.41
N LEU A 233 2.53 12.30 11.06
CA LEU A 233 1.31 11.84 10.42
C LEU A 233 0.18 12.86 10.65
N PRO A 234 -0.29 13.56 9.60
CA PRO A 234 -1.42 14.48 9.73
C PRO A 234 -2.74 13.74 9.96
N GLY A 235 -3.73 14.49 10.45
CA GLY A 235 -5.07 13.95 10.66
C GLY A 235 -5.75 13.48 9.37
N THR A 236 -6.71 12.57 9.51
CA THR A 236 -7.49 11.99 8.41
C THR A 236 -8.01 13.01 7.40
N PRO A 237 -8.62 14.16 7.78
CA PRO A 237 -9.11 15.12 6.80
C PRO A 237 -8.02 15.69 5.91
N THR A 238 -6.84 15.96 6.46
CA THR A 238 -5.68 16.44 5.70
C THR A 238 -5.22 15.39 4.69
N LEU A 239 -5.08 14.13 5.12
CA LEU A 239 -4.69 13.03 4.24
C LEU A 239 -5.66 12.82 3.09
N LEU A 240 -6.97 12.89 3.37
CA LEU A 240 -8.00 12.67 2.37
C LEU A 240 -8.14 13.85 1.39
N HIS A 241 -8.11 15.09 1.90
CA HIS A 241 -8.57 16.22 1.13
C HIS A 241 -7.49 17.19 0.66
N SER A 242 -6.25 17.08 1.15
CA SER A 242 -5.16 17.94 0.70
C SER A 242 -4.91 17.78 -0.79
N GLY A 243 -4.87 18.88 -1.52
CA GLY A 243 -4.71 18.92 -2.96
C GLY A 243 -5.98 18.67 -3.77
N LEU A 244 -7.13 18.42 -3.15
CA LEU A 244 -8.40 18.29 -3.87
C LEU A 244 -8.95 19.64 -4.29
N VAL A 245 -9.94 19.64 -5.20
CA VAL A 245 -10.65 20.86 -5.66
C VAL A 245 -11.37 21.59 -4.51
N ARG A 246 -11.87 20.83 -3.55
CA ARG A 246 -12.55 21.36 -2.35
C ARG A 246 -11.91 20.78 -1.10
N PRO A 247 -10.76 21.32 -0.68
CA PRO A 247 -10.04 20.80 0.47
C PRO A 247 -10.77 21.16 1.75
N GLN A 248 -11.00 20.16 2.60
CA GLN A 248 -11.48 20.33 3.97
C GLN A 248 -10.46 19.65 4.90
N LEU A 249 -9.57 20.46 5.47
CA LEU A 249 -8.42 19.95 6.21
C LEU A 249 -8.63 19.87 7.72
N SER A 250 -9.65 20.55 8.24
CA SER A 250 -9.98 20.55 9.68
C SER A 250 -10.81 19.34 10.06
N SER A 251 -10.46 18.70 11.16
CA SER A 251 -11.19 17.55 11.69
C SER A 251 -12.40 17.94 12.53
N CYS A 252 -12.40 19.16 13.10
CA CYS A 252 -13.45 19.64 13.99
C CYS A 252 -13.72 21.12 13.75
N PHE A 253 -14.98 21.51 14.01
CA PHE A 253 -15.42 22.90 14.08
C PHE A 253 -15.98 23.12 15.48
N LEU A 254 -15.51 24.18 16.14
CA LEU A 254 -15.97 24.54 17.47
C LEU A 254 -16.87 25.78 17.35
N ASN A 255 -18.07 25.67 17.85
CA ASN A 255 -19.01 26.77 17.97
C ASN A 255 -19.29 27.07 19.43
N THR A 256 -19.36 28.35 19.77
CA THR A 256 -19.85 28.77 21.08
C THR A 256 -21.36 28.96 21.00
N VAL A 257 -22.09 28.35 21.92
CA VAL A 257 -23.52 28.46 22.04
C VAL A 257 -23.82 29.19 23.35
N SER A 258 -24.45 30.36 23.28
CA SER A 258 -24.93 31.06 24.47
C SER A 258 -26.23 30.45 24.97
N ASP A 259 -26.53 30.63 26.27
CA ASP A 259 -27.77 30.18 26.88
C ASP A 259 -28.93 31.17 26.50
N ASP A 260 -29.24 31.20 25.22
CA ASP A 260 -30.30 31.97 24.58
C ASP A 260 -30.91 31.16 23.44
N LEU A 261 -32.22 31.01 23.48
CA LEU A 261 -32.97 30.20 22.53
C LEU A 261 -32.73 30.61 21.06
N SER A 262 -32.70 31.90 20.82
CA SER A 262 -32.45 32.48 19.51
C SER A 262 -31.07 32.14 18.98
N HIS A 263 -30.04 32.16 19.86
CA HIS A 263 -28.68 31.83 19.51
C HIS A 263 -28.50 30.32 19.29
N ILE A 264 -29.16 29.47 20.09
CA ILE A 264 -29.17 28.03 19.91
C ILE A 264 -29.70 27.68 18.49
N PHE A 265 -30.85 28.23 18.10
CA PHE A 265 -31.39 27.95 16.77
C PHE A 265 -30.55 28.53 15.62
N LYS A 266 -29.81 29.61 15.85
CA LYS A 266 -28.94 30.18 14.83
C LYS A 266 -27.67 29.38 14.61
N VAL A 267 -27.16 28.70 15.61
CA VAL A 267 -25.95 27.90 15.55
C VAL A 267 -26.25 26.48 15.02
N TYR A 268 -27.45 25.95 15.32
CA TYR A 268 -27.92 24.65 14.81
C TYR A 268 -28.26 24.73 13.33
#